data_298859925bbebbc321564f83cde2b24f
#
_entry.id   298859925bbebbc321564f83cde2b24f
#
_cell.length_a   1.000
_cell.length_b   1.000
_cell.length_c   1.000
_cell.angle_alpha   90.00
_cell.angle_beta   90.00
_cell.angle_gamma   90.00
#
_symmetry.space_group_name_H-M   'P 1'
#
loop_
_entity.id
_entity.type
_entity.pdbx_description
1 polymer ?
#
loop_
_entity_poly.entity_id
_entity_poly.type
_entity_poly.pdbx_seq_one_letter_code
_entity_poly.pdbx_strand_id
1 'polypeptide(L)'
;GECFRKYPSSEDSYKDHSDFLKNGQRYAFLFSLEPTDYQGWANGLKKAGYATNPKYPQVLIKLVEDYQLQDYTLIALGKLQGGIPKNEVVKEEINTKVTPNNTVEEAETVKVEIKSSPTYPEKEFKINETRVVFAKKGTPFLSIAKQYNIDLSKLFEFNDMRPFIEAEKDQLIYIQRKRKTGNEDFHLVKIGETLHDIAQLQAIRLESLQELNWLKKNNVPAVGEKLSLKAKSTSMPKLALKEKYSINVVSKTK
;
A
#
# COMPACT_ATOMS: atom_id res chain seq x y z
N GLY A 1 37.53 -5.85 0.41
CA GLY A 1 36.21 -5.19 0.59
C GLY A 1 35.47 -5.19 -0.72
N GLU A 2 34.19 -5.48 -0.70
CA GLU A 2 33.36 -5.44 -1.90
C GLU A 2 33.09 -3.97 -2.27
N CYS A 3 33.21 -3.65 -3.56
CA CYS A 3 32.91 -2.32 -4.08
C CYS A 3 31.46 -2.25 -4.53
N PHE A 4 30.71 -1.33 -3.93
CA PHE A 4 29.33 -1.06 -4.34
C PHE A 4 29.30 0.20 -5.22
N ARG A 5 28.48 0.17 -6.29
CA ARG A 5 28.21 1.35 -7.10
C ARG A 5 27.26 2.29 -6.34
N LYS A 6 27.53 3.59 -6.41
CA LYS A 6 26.64 4.62 -5.90
C LYS A 6 25.87 5.23 -7.05
N TYR A 7 24.55 5.32 -6.92
CA TYR A 7 23.67 5.91 -7.93
C TYR A 7 23.06 7.23 -7.43
N PRO A 8 22.79 8.18 -8.33
CA PRO A 8 22.08 9.43 -7.99
C PRO A 8 20.65 9.19 -7.51
N SER A 9 19.98 8.18 -8.09
CA SER A 9 18.61 7.80 -7.75
C SER A 9 18.43 6.27 -7.67
N SER A 10 17.34 5.82 -7.09
CA SER A 10 16.93 4.40 -7.11
C SER A 10 16.60 3.93 -8.52
N GLU A 11 16.03 4.80 -9.36
CA GLU A 11 15.71 4.50 -10.76
C GLU A 11 16.97 4.18 -11.57
N ASP A 12 18.05 4.96 -11.40
CA ASP A 12 19.34 4.70 -12.05
C ASP A 12 19.90 3.34 -11.64
N SER A 13 19.77 2.97 -10.36
CA SER A 13 20.18 1.67 -9.86
C SER A 13 19.38 0.53 -10.49
N TYR A 14 18.06 0.66 -10.58
CA TYR A 14 17.21 -0.34 -11.22
C TYR A 14 17.44 -0.46 -12.71
N LYS A 15 17.70 0.65 -13.37
CA LYS A 15 18.05 0.68 -14.80
C LYS A 15 19.37 -0.06 -15.05
N ASP A 16 20.44 0.26 -14.31
CA ASP A 16 21.74 -0.41 -14.44
C ASP A 16 21.61 -1.93 -14.17
N HIS A 17 20.83 -2.32 -13.16
CA HIS A 17 20.57 -3.73 -12.87
C HIS A 17 19.80 -4.42 -14.02
N SER A 18 18.81 -3.75 -14.58
CA SER A 18 18.05 -4.28 -15.72
C SER A 18 18.94 -4.42 -16.95
N ASP A 19 19.77 -3.42 -17.23
CA ASP A 19 20.74 -3.43 -18.33
C ASP A 19 21.81 -4.53 -18.12
N PHE A 20 22.26 -4.75 -16.90
CA PHE A 20 23.17 -5.85 -16.56
C PHE A 20 22.57 -7.22 -16.90
N LEU A 21 21.32 -7.46 -16.56
CA LEU A 21 20.65 -8.72 -16.91
C LEU A 21 20.42 -8.83 -18.43
N LYS A 22 19.96 -7.76 -19.07
CA LYS A 22 19.61 -7.74 -20.48
C LYS A 22 20.84 -7.94 -21.38
N ASN A 23 21.98 -7.33 -21.03
CA ASN A 23 23.20 -7.40 -21.82
C ASN A 23 24.08 -8.61 -21.50
N GLY A 24 23.80 -9.32 -20.42
CA GLY A 24 24.56 -10.49 -20.00
C GLY A 24 24.17 -11.75 -20.77
N GLN A 25 25.06 -12.25 -21.66
CA GLN A 25 24.78 -13.44 -22.48
C GLN A 25 24.27 -14.64 -21.68
N ARG A 26 24.78 -14.83 -20.45
CA ARG A 26 24.36 -15.93 -19.56
C ARG A 26 22.89 -15.84 -19.13
N TYR A 27 22.29 -14.64 -19.22
CA TYR A 27 20.91 -14.38 -18.84
C TYR A 27 19.96 -14.32 -20.04
N ALA A 28 20.46 -14.35 -21.27
CA ALA A 28 19.67 -14.13 -22.48
C ALA A 28 18.46 -15.08 -22.57
N PHE A 29 18.61 -16.34 -22.16
CA PHE A 29 17.52 -17.33 -22.18
C PHE A 29 16.35 -16.97 -21.25
N LEU A 30 16.57 -16.15 -20.21
CA LEU A 30 15.49 -15.70 -19.30
C LEU A 30 14.47 -14.84 -20.04
N PHE A 31 14.90 -14.06 -21.02
CA PHE A 31 14.04 -13.18 -21.81
C PHE A 31 13.17 -13.91 -22.83
N SER A 32 13.35 -15.22 -22.99
CA SER A 32 12.44 -16.08 -23.74
C SER A 32 11.33 -16.71 -22.88
N LEU A 33 11.41 -16.55 -21.56
CA LEU A 33 10.35 -16.99 -20.66
C LEU A 33 9.18 -16.01 -20.72
N GLU A 34 7.97 -16.51 -20.43
CA GLU A 34 6.80 -15.65 -20.27
C GLU A 34 7.05 -14.62 -19.16
N PRO A 35 6.70 -13.35 -19.37
CA PRO A 35 6.93 -12.29 -18.36
C PRO A 35 6.29 -12.57 -16.99
N THR A 36 5.26 -13.44 -16.97
CA THR A 36 4.55 -13.84 -15.73
C THR A 36 5.15 -15.09 -15.08
N ASP A 37 6.12 -15.75 -15.72
CA ASP A 37 6.79 -16.93 -15.17
C ASP A 37 7.91 -16.53 -14.19
N TYR A 38 7.55 -15.94 -13.06
CA TYR A 38 8.52 -15.55 -12.03
C TYR A 38 9.26 -16.74 -11.42
N GLN A 39 8.68 -17.93 -11.43
CA GLN A 39 9.33 -19.15 -10.93
C GLN A 39 10.42 -19.61 -11.89
N GLY A 40 10.14 -19.60 -13.18
CA GLY A 40 11.13 -19.85 -14.23
C GLY A 40 12.28 -18.84 -14.18
N TRP A 41 11.97 -17.57 -13.98
CA TRP A 41 12.96 -16.50 -13.80
C TRP A 41 13.86 -16.75 -12.58
N ALA A 42 13.28 -17.04 -11.41
CA ALA A 42 14.04 -17.28 -10.18
C ALA A 42 14.99 -18.48 -10.31
N ASN A 43 14.50 -19.58 -10.86
CA ASN A 43 15.31 -20.78 -11.10
C ASN A 43 16.37 -20.54 -12.18
N GLY A 44 16.01 -19.83 -13.22
CA GLY A 44 16.90 -19.44 -14.31
C GLY A 44 18.05 -18.55 -13.87
N LEU A 45 17.79 -17.56 -13.01
CA LEU A 45 18.84 -16.72 -12.40
C LEU A 45 19.86 -17.58 -11.62
N LYS A 46 19.37 -18.56 -10.85
CA LYS A 46 20.25 -19.50 -10.15
C LYS A 46 21.09 -20.34 -11.12
N LYS A 47 20.46 -20.87 -12.16
CA LYS A 47 21.14 -21.66 -13.22
C LYS A 47 22.21 -20.83 -13.93
N ALA A 48 21.94 -19.56 -14.17
CA ALA A 48 22.87 -18.62 -14.80
C ALA A 48 24.02 -18.19 -13.86
N GLY A 49 24.05 -18.66 -12.60
CA GLY A 49 25.09 -18.30 -11.64
C GLY A 49 24.96 -16.88 -11.07
N TYR A 50 23.75 -16.30 -11.07
CA TYR A 50 23.50 -14.99 -10.48
C TYR A 50 23.74 -14.98 -8.97
N ALA A 51 23.37 -16.07 -8.28
CA ALA A 51 23.56 -16.21 -6.84
C ALA A 51 24.23 -17.55 -6.48
N THR A 52 25.09 -17.53 -5.48
CA THR A 52 25.75 -18.72 -4.95
C THR A 52 24.84 -19.52 -4.00
N ASN A 53 23.95 -18.85 -3.28
CA ASN A 53 23.05 -19.49 -2.34
C ASN A 53 22.12 -20.51 -3.04
N PRO A 54 22.12 -21.81 -2.63
CA PRO A 54 21.25 -22.81 -3.23
C PRO A 54 19.75 -22.56 -3.02
N LYS A 55 19.40 -21.86 -1.95
CA LYS A 55 18.00 -21.50 -1.62
C LYS A 55 17.53 -20.19 -2.25
N TYR A 56 18.37 -19.56 -3.09
CA TYR A 56 18.03 -18.28 -3.71
C TYR A 56 16.69 -18.28 -4.48
N PRO A 57 16.39 -19.29 -5.34
CA PRO A 57 15.12 -19.32 -6.04
C PRO A 57 13.92 -19.37 -5.11
N GLN A 58 13.97 -20.22 -4.09
CA GLN A 58 12.87 -20.39 -3.13
C GLN A 58 12.60 -19.09 -2.35
N VAL A 59 13.68 -18.40 -1.94
CA VAL A 59 13.56 -17.11 -1.25
C VAL A 59 12.95 -16.06 -2.17
N LEU A 60 13.40 -16.00 -3.43
CA LEU A 60 12.88 -15.03 -4.40
C LEU A 60 11.42 -15.31 -4.75
N ILE A 61 11.06 -16.57 -5.02
CA ILE A 61 9.67 -17.00 -5.28
C ILE A 61 8.79 -16.62 -4.10
N LYS A 62 9.21 -16.97 -2.87
CA LYS A 62 8.47 -16.61 -1.67
C LYS A 62 8.26 -15.10 -1.53
N LEU A 63 9.26 -14.28 -1.82
CA LEU A 63 9.12 -12.82 -1.81
C LEU A 63 8.10 -12.34 -2.86
N VAL A 64 8.15 -12.88 -4.08
CA VAL A 64 7.19 -12.54 -5.13
C VAL A 64 5.76 -12.90 -4.70
N GLU A 65 5.56 -14.05 -4.08
CA GLU A 65 4.26 -14.54 -3.60
C GLU A 65 3.77 -13.77 -2.37
N ASP A 66 4.62 -13.64 -1.34
CA ASP A 66 4.27 -12.94 -0.10
C ASP A 66 3.89 -11.48 -0.34
N TYR A 67 4.54 -10.83 -1.31
CA TYR A 67 4.33 -9.42 -1.66
C TYR A 67 3.47 -9.22 -2.92
N GLN A 68 2.96 -10.30 -3.53
CA GLN A 68 2.14 -10.27 -4.75
C GLN A 68 2.79 -9.44 -5.89
N LEU A 69 4.11 -9.55 -6.04
CA LEU A 69 4.86 -8.73 -6.99
C LEU A 69 4.50 -9.04 -8.45
N GLN A 70 3.97 -10.23 -8.74
CA GLN A 70 3.44 -10.59 -10.05
C GLN A 70 2.31 -9.67 -10.51
N ASP A 71 1.57 -9.03 -9.59
CA ASP A 71 0.47 -8.12 -9.95
C ASP A 71 1.00 -6.90 -10.72
N TYR A 72 2.19 -6.39 -10.38
CA TYR A 72 2.83 -5.32 -11.12
C TYR A 72 3.17 -5.72 -12.56
N THR A 73 3.58 -6.98 -12.76
CA THR A 73 3.81 -7.53 -14.10
C THR A 73 2.51 -7.60 -14.90
N LEU A 74 1.43 -8.06 -14.27
CA LEU A 74 0.11 -8.14 -14.91
C LEU A 74 -0.44 -6.76 -15.25
N ILE A 75 -0.22 -5.76 -14.40
CA ILE A 75 -0.59 -4.35 -14.65
C ILE A 75 0.22 -3.81 -15.83
N ALA A 76 1.53 -4.02 -15.86
CA ALA A 76 2.40 -3.58 -16.95
C ALA A 76 2.02 -4.22 -18.30
N LEU A 77 1.52 -5.45 -18.29
CA LEU A 77 1.03 -6.17 -19.47
C LEU A 77 -0.43 -5.80 -19.84
N GLY A 78 -1.09 -4.92 -19.08
CA GLY A 78 -2.49 -4.57 -19.29
C GLY A 78 -3.48 -5.70 -18.99
N LYS A 79 -3.02 -6.78 -18.32
CA LYS A 79 -3.85 -7.96 -17.97
C LYS A 79 -4.57 -7.81 -16.63
N LEU A 80 -4.16 -6.85 -15.80
CA LEU A 80 -4.81 -6.48 -14.55
C LEU A 80 -5.10 -4.97 -14.59
N GLN A 81 -6.36 -4.59 -14.47
CA GLN A 81 -6.74 -3.20 -14.24
C GLN A 81 -6.53 -2.89 -12.75
N GLY A 82 -5.31 -2.57 -12.41
CA GLY A 82 -4.95 -2.03 -11.11
C GLY A 82 -4.49 -0.62 -11.34
N GLY A 83 -5.25 0.35 -10.85
CA GLY A 83 -4.86 1.75 -10.96
C GLY A 83 -3.57 1.98 -10.18
N ILE A 84 -2.44 2.07 -10.89
CA ILE A 84 -1.40 2.99 -10.50
C ILE A 84 -2.07 4.34 -10.63
N PRO A 85 -2.22 5.15 -9.56
CA PRO A 85 -2.73 6.49 -9.73
C PRO A 85 -1.72 7.23 -10.62
N LYS A 86 -2.03 7.33 -11.92
CA LYS A 86 -1.41 8.31 -12.77
C LYS A 86 -1.76 9.64 -12.15
N ASN A 87 -0.77 10.34 -11.60
CA ASN A 87 -0.85 11.76 -11.36
C ASN A 87 -1.02 12.43 -12.73
N GLU A 88 -2.24 12.48 -13.22
CA GLU A 88 -2.60 13.46 -14.24
C GLU A 88 -2.53 14.82 -13.55
N VAL A 89 -1.50 15.57 -13.89
CA VAL A 89 -1.47 17.00 -13.66
C VAL A 89 -2.55 17.57 -14.56
N VAL A 90 -3.76 17.70 -14.01
CA VAL A 90 -4.83 18.45 -14.63
C VAL A 90 -4.40 19.91 -14.59
N LYS A 91 -3.86 20.40 -15.70
CA LYS A 91 -3.83 21.84 -15.99
C LYS A 91 -5.27 22.24 -16.29
N GLU A 92 -6.00 22.72 -15.29
CA GLU A 92 -7.23 23.45 -15.53
C GLU A 92 -6.89 24.79 -16.21
N GLU A 93 -7.10 24.85 -17.51
CA GLU A 93 -7.28 26.13 -18.19
C GLU A 93 -8.68 26.67 -17.85
N ILE A 94 -8.67 27.70 -17.03
CA ILE A 94 -9.88 28.46 -16.69
C ILE A 94 -10.30 29.24 -17.97
N ASN A 95 -11.31 28.76 -18.64
CA ASN A 95 -11.95 29.52 -19.71
C ASN A 95 -13.28 30.07 -19.20
N THR A 96 -13.23 31.29 -18.71
CA THR A 96 -14.38 32.09 -18.30
C THR A 96 -15.20 32.52 -19.54
N LYS A 97 -16.41 32.01 -19.68
CA LYS A 97 -17.45 32.70 -20.43
C LYS A 97 -18.73 32.74 -19.61
N VAL A 98 -19.00 33.94 -19.14
CA VAL A 98 -20.23 34.34 -18.48
C VAL A 98 -21.32 34.57 -19.55
N THR A 99 -22.51 34.04 -19.36
CA THR A 99 -23.77 34.71 -19.69
C THR A 99 -24.91 34.14 -18.84
N PRO A 100 -25.83 34.99 -18.38
CA PRO A 100 -26.79 34.68 -17.33
C PRO A 100 -28.15 34.29 -17.88
N ASN A 101 -28.87 33.40 -17.18
CA ASN A 101 -30.32 33.59 -17.02
C ASN A 101 -30.92 32.74 -15.91
N ASN A 102 -31.72 33.42 -15.12
CA ASN A 102 -32.55 33.03 -14.00
C ASN A 102 -33.36 31.73 -14.18
N THR A 103 -33.47 30.93 -13.11
CA THR A 103 -34.76 30.73 -12.41
C THR A 103 -34.50 29.98 -11.10
N VAL A 104 -35.19 30.42 -10.06
CA VAL A 104 -35.13 30.02 -8.66
C VAL A 104 -35.86 28.70 -8.49
N GLU A 105 -35.23 27.72 -7.84
CA GLU A 105 -35.90 26.72 -7.00
C GLU A 105 -34.94 26.33 -5.86
N GLU A 106 -35.44 26.56 -4.64
CA GLU A 106 -34.76 26.24 -3.39
C GLU A 106 -34.52 24.71 -3.28
N ALA A 107 -33.25 24.31 -3.26
CA ALA A 107 -32.87 23.01 -2.78
C ALA A 107 -31.90 23.22 -1.64
N GLU A 108 -32.25 22.68 -0.46
CA GLU A 108 -31.47 22.73 0.77
C GLU A 108 -30.05 22.29 0.51
N THR A 109 -29.11 23.22 0.61
CA THR A 109 -27.68 22.94 0.56
C THR A 109 -27.26 22.29 1.85
N VAL A 110 -27.09 20.95 1.83
CA VAL A 110 -26.33 20.23 2.83
C VAL A 110 -24.89 20.74 2.72
N LYS A 111 -24.50 21.59 3.66
CA LYS A 111 -23.12 22.02 3.85
C LYS A 111 -22.30 20.79 4.21
N VAL A 112 -21.60 20.22 3.23
CA VAL A 112 -20.53 19.27 3.49
C VAL A 112 -19.39 20.05 4.14
N GLU A 113 -19.30 19.99 5.45
CA GLU A 113 -18.11 20.47 6.16
C GLU A 113 -16.91 19.67 5.66
N ILE A 114 -16.07 20.28 4.84
CA ILE A 114 -14.74 19.79 4.53
C ILE A 114 -13.95 19.87 5.83
N LYS A 115 -13.94 18.77 6.59
CA LYS A 115 -13.08 18.67 7.79
C LYS A 115 -11.65 18.77 7.32
N SER A 116 -10.98 19.86 7.72
CA SER A 116 -9.55 20.06 7.55
C SER A 116 -8.81 18.82 8.01
N SER A 117 -7.87 18.35 7.19
CA SER A 117 -6.99 17.23 7.53
C SER A 117 -6.36 17.49 8.90
N PRO A 118 -6.31 16.50 9.80
CA PRO A 118 -5.72 16.71 11.13
C PRO A 118 -4.28 17.16 10.98
N THR A 119 -3.95 18.30 11.59
CA THR A 119 -2.58 18.83 11.62
C THR A 119 -1.80 18.04 12.66
N TYR A 120 -0.88 17.20 12.22
CA TYR A 120 0.02 16.45 13.10
C TYR A 120 1.30 17.26 13.39
N PRO A 121 1.94 17.06 14.57
CA PRO A 121 3.24 17.66 14.87
C PRO A 121 4.32 17.23 13.87
N GLU A 122 5.26 18.13 13.55
CA GLU A 122 6.42 17.79 12.70
C GLU A 122 7.42 16.86 13.40
N LYS A 123 7.42 16.86 14.73
CA LYS A 123 8.27 16.01 15.56
C LYS A 123 7.52 14.76 15.99
N GLU A 124 8.26 13.83 16.60
CA GLU A 124 7.71 12.67 17.27
C GLU A 124 6.63 13.06 18.29
N PHE A 125 5.54 12.30 18.31
CA PHE A 125 4.46 12.41 19.27
C PHE A 125 3.93 11.02 19.65
N LYS A 126 2.86 10.94 20.43
CA LYS A 126 2.28 9.67 20.84
C LYS A 126 0.80 9.58 20.48
N ILE A 127 0.39 8.42 20.02
CA ILE A 127 -1.01 7.99 19.90
C ILE A 127 -1.11 6.66 20.65
N ASN A 128 -2.08 6.52 21.53
CA ASN A 128 -2.26 5.29 22.34
C ASN A 128 -0.94 4.86 23.00
N GLU A 129 -0.26 5.78 23.66
CA GLU A 129 1.05 5.58 24.32
C GLU A 129 2.13 4.99 23.41
N THR A 130 1.97 5.07 22.10
CA THR A 130 2.90 4.56 21.11
C THR A 130 3.53 5.70 20.33
N ARG A 131 4.87 5.69 20.23
CA ARG A 131 5.65 6.73 19.53
C ARG A 131 5.38 6.65 18.04
N VAL A 132 5.13 7.81 17.44
CA VAL A 132 4.76 7.95 16.04
C VAL A 132 5.32 9.24 15.46
N VAL A 133 5.59 9.25 14.16
CA VAL A 133 5.94 10.45 13.38
C VAL A 133 4.98 10.58 12.21
N PHE A 134 4.78 11.80 11.75
CA PHE A 134 4.03 12.07 10.55
C PHE A 134 4.99 12.18 9.37
N ALA A 135 4.91 11.21 8.46
CA ALA A 135 5.69 11.18 7.24
C ALA A 135 4.90 11.82 6.09
N LYS A 136 5.47 12.83 5.46
CA LYS A 136 4.93 13.41 4.22
C LYS A 136 5.21 12.49 3.04
N LYS A 137 4.40 12.58 2.00
CA LYS A 137 4.64 11.89 0.73
C LYS A 137 6.08 12.11 0.25
N GLY A 138 6.73 11.06 -0.21
CA GLY A 138 8.13 11.07 -0.65
C GLY A 138 9.16 10.94 0.47
N THR A 139 8.75 10.83 1.75
CA THR A 139 9.68 10.60 2.85
C THR A 139 10.25 9.17 2.80
N PRO A 140 11.59 9.00 2.64
CA PRO A 140 12.18 7.66 2.62
C PRO A 140 12.07 6.96 3.97
N PHE A 141 11.55 5.73 4.00
CA PHE A 141 11.43 4.97 5.26
C PHE A 141 12.79 4.65 5.89
N LEU A 142 13.83 4.49 5.06
CA LEU A 142 15.18 4.30 5.56
C LEU A 142 15.70 5.51 6.38
N SER A 143 15.33 6.74 6.00
CA SER A 143 15.72 7.94 6.76
C SER A 143 15.05 7.95 8.14
N ILE A 144 13.77 7.58 8.23
CA ILE A 144 13.05 7.44 9.50
C ILE A 144 13.71 6.34 10.35
N ALA A 145 13.97 5.16 9.76
CA ALA A 145 14.60 4.05 10.46
C ALA A 145 15.96 4.44 11.03
N LYS A 146 16.80 5.13 10.26
CA LYS A 146 18.11 5.63 10.72
C LYS A 146 17.98 6.69 11.80
N GLN A 147 17.09 7.65 11.63
CA GLN A 147 16.89 8.74 12.59
C GLN A 147 16.51 8.22 13.99
N TYR A 148 15.72 7.15 14.04
CA TYR A 148 15.23 6.57 15.30
C TYR A 148 15.95 5.30 15.73
N ASN A 149 17.04 4.93 15.03
CA ASN A 149 17.86 3.73 15.29
C ASN A 149 17.02 2.44 15.35
N ILE A 150 16.19 2.24 14.33
CA ILE A 150 15.30 1.09 14.19
C ILE A 150 15.69 0.32 12.93
N ASP A 151 15.70 -1.00 12.97
CA ASP A 151 15.84 -1.82 11.77
C ASP A 151 14.67 -1.53 10.81
N LEU A 152 14.96 -1.33 9.53
CA LEU A 152 13.95 -1.01 8.52
C LEU A 152 12.84 -2.08 8.46
N SER A 153 13.19 -3.36 8.62
CA SER A 153 12.23 -4.47 8.69
C SER A 153 11.26 -4.34 9.86
N LYS A 154 11.78 -3.92 11.04
CA LYS A 154 10.95 -3.66 12.22
C LYS A 154 10.05 -2.44 12.04
N LEU A 155 10.53 -1.41 11.33
CA LEU A 155 9.71 -0.25 11.02
C LEU A 155 8.46 -0.67 10.23
N PHE A 156 8.61 -1.53 9.22
CA PHE A 156 7.48 -2.07 8.46
C PHE A 156 6.58 -2.98 9.30
N GLU A 157 7.16 -3.85 10.15
CA GLU A 157 6.40 -4.69 11.08
C GLU A 157 5.55 -3.85 12.05
N PHE A 158 6.10 -2.76 12.61
CA PHE A 158 5.38 -1.89 13.54
C PHE A 158 4.17 -1.21 12.89
N ASN A 159 4.22 -1.02 11.58
CA ASN A 159 3.20 -0.34 10.79
C ASN A 159 2.26 -1.29 10.04
N ASP A 160 2.40 -2.61 10.21
CA ASP A 160 1.62 -3.62 9.47
C ASP A 160 1.71 -3.38 7.95
N MET A 161 2.88 -2.94 7.46
CA MET A 161 3.13 -2.54 6.08
C MET A 161 4.05 -3.52 5.36
N ARG A 162 3.92 -3.57 4.05
CA ARG A 162 4.94 -4.18 3.18
C ARG A 162 6.15 -3.25 3.07
N PRO A 163 7.36 -3.79 2.78
CA PRO A 163 8.52 -2.97 2.49
C PRO A 163 8.30 -2.06 1.28
N PHE A 164 8.54 -0.76 1.47
CA PHE A 164 8.51 0.28 0.45
C PHE A 164 9.72 1.18 0.60
N ILE A 165 10.06 1.94 -0.45
CA ILE A 165 11.20 2.86 -0.43
C ILE A 165 10.84 4.12 0.34
N GLU A 166 9.66 4.70 0.04
CA GLU A 166 9.22 5.97 0.57
C GLU A 166 7.70 6.00 0.79
N ALA A 167 7.22 6.99 1.52
CA ALA A 167 5.80 7.19 1.77
C ALA A 167 5.07 7.64 0.49
N GLU A 168 4.11 6.86 0.03
CA GLU A 168 3.31 7.17 -1.18
C GLU A 168 2.29 8.29 -0.95
N LYS A 169 1.90 8.51 0.31
CA LYS A 169 0.99 9.55 0.78
C LYS A 169 1.43 10.06 2.14
N ASP A 170 0.87 11.18 2.57
CA ASP A 170 0.98 11.66 3.94
C ASP A 170 0.39 10.63 4.89
N GLN A 171 1.18 10.17 5.88
CA GLN A 171 0.77 9.08 6.77
C GLN A 171 1.49 9.05 8.11
N LEU A 172 0.87 8.40 9.09
CA LEU A 172 1.46 8.10 10.38
C LEU A 172 2.43 6.92 10.25
N ILE A 173 3.63 7.06 10.81
CA ILE A 173 4.64 5.98 10.86
C ILE A 173 5.05 5.76 12.30
N TYR A 174 4.67 4.61 12.83
CA TYR A 174 5.00 4.19 14.17
C TYR A 174 6.46 3.77 14.26
N ILE A 175 7.19 4.38 15.16
CA ILE A 175 8.60 4.08 15.46
C ILE A 175 8.74 3.18 16.70
N GLN A 176 7.62 2.64 17.15
CA GLN A 176 7.48 1.68 18.23
C GLN A 176 6.32 0.74 17.89
N ARG A 177 6.39 -0.51 18.35
CA ARG A 177 5.33 -1.49 18.11
C ARG A 177 4.00 -1.02 18.73
N LYS A 178 2.95 -1.00 17.94
CA LYS A 178 1.59 -0.59 18.36
C LYS A 178 1.05 -1.49 19.49
N ARG A 179 0.09 -0.98 20.23
CA ARG A 179 -0.56 -1.71 21.32
C ARG A 179 -1.51 -2.79 20.79
N LYS A 180 -1.86 -3.75 21.64
CA LYS A 180 -2.88 -4.75 21.31
C LYS A 180 -4.31 -4.23 21.46
N THR A 181 -4.50 -3.15 22.21
CA THR A 181 -5.78 -2.50 22.48
C THR A 181 -5.69 -1.00 22.19
N GLY A 182 -6.82 -0.40 21.82
CA GLY A 182 -6.94 1.03 21.61
C GLY A 182 -7.20 1.81 22.90
N ASN A 183 -7.19 3.16 22.83
CA ASN A 183 -7.58 4.03 23.95
C ASN A 183 -9.10 4.14 24.08
N GLU A 184 -9.81 4.16 22.97
CA GLU A 184 -11.26 4.20 22.91
C GLU A 184 -11.84 2.79 22.99
N ASP A 185 -13.09 2.66 23.38
CA ASP A 185 -13.75 1.36 23.44
C ASP A 185 -14.11 0.85 22.04
N PHE A 186 -14.48 1.76 21.15
CA PHE A 186 -14.94 1.44 19.79
C PHE A 186 -14.43 2.46 18.77
N HIS A 187 -14.30 2.02 17.53
CA HIS A 187 -14.15 2.86 16.34
C HIS A 187 -15.38 2.67 15.44
N LEU A 188 -15.96 3.78 14.97
CA LEU A 188 -17.05 3.75 13.98
C LEU A 188 -16.46 3.82 12.58
N VAL A 189 -16.67 2.80 11.77
CA VAL A 189 -16.13 2.69 10.41
C VAL A 189 -16.71 3.79 9.52
N LYS A 190 -15.85 4.59 8.91
CA LYS A 190 -16.21 5.67 7.99
C LYS A 190 -16.06 5.22 6.53
N ILE A 191 -16.65 5.99 5.63
CA ILE A 191 -16.53 5.76 4.19
C ILE A 191 -15.04 5.83 3.79
N GLY A 192 -14.57 4.80 3.06
CA GLY A 192 -13.22 4.74 2.52
C GLY A 192 -12.14 4.28 3.51
N GLU A 193 -12.45 4.06 4.80
CA GLU A 193 -11.50 3.54 5.76
C GLU A 193 -11.25 2.04 5.56
N THR A 194 -10.00 1.65 5.49
CA THR A 194 -9.58 0.25 5.57
C THR A 194 -9.28 -0.15 7.02
N LEU A 195 -9.24 -1.46 7.31
CA LEU A 195 -8.79 -1.94 8.63
C LEU A 195 -7.38 -1.46 8.98
N HIS A 196 -6.51 -1.31 7.99
CA HIS A 196 -5.17 -0.77 8.18
C HIS A 196 -5.21 0.72 8.56
N ASP A 197 -6.04 1.54 7.90
CA ASP A 197 -6.18 2.96 8.25
C ASP A 197 -6.70 3.12 9.67
N ILE A 198 -7.69 2.32 10.07
CA ILE A 198 -8.22 2.30 11.44
C ILE A 198 -7.14 1.87 12.45
N ALA A 199 -6.37 0.82 12.13
CA ALA A 199 -5.28 0.34 12.98
C ALA A 199 -4.17 1.38 13.14
N GLN A 200 -3.87 2.16 12.08
CA GLN A 200 -2.93 3.27 12.13
C GLN A 200 -3.48 4.44 12.96
N LEU A 201 -4.74 4.82 12.74
CA LEU A 201 -5.37 5.92 13.46
C LEU A 201 -5.47 5.65 14.97
N GLN A 202 -5.80 4.43 15.36
CA GLN A 202 -6.02 4.01 16.75
C GLN A 202 -4.76 3.48 17.43
N ALA A 203 -3.61 3.45 16.74
CA ALA A 203 -2.35 2.87 17.21
C ALA A 203 -2.51 1.46 17.79
N ILE A 204 -3.37 0.66 17.19
CA ILE A 204 -3.60 -0.75 17.53
C ILE A 204 -2.97 -1.64 16.45
N ARG A 205 -2.47 -2.82 16.80
CA ARG A 205 -1.98 -3.81 15.83
C ARG A 205 -3.12 -4.26 14.95
N LEU A 206 -2.89 -4.36 13.65
CA LEU A 206 -3.91 -4.81 12.71
C LEU A 206 -4.42 -6.21 13.06
N GLU A 207 -3.53 -7.14 13.42
CA GLU A 207 -3.91 -8.48 13.88
C GLU A 207 -4.84 -8.44 15.10
N SER A 208 -4.52 -7.59 16.09
CA SER A 208 -5.35 -7.46 17.29
C SER A 208 -6.71 -6.83 17.00
N LEU A 209 -6.77 -5.82 16.12
CA LEU A 209 -8.04 -5.27 15.67
C LEU A 209 -8.92 -6.33 14.98
N GLN A 210 -8.30 -7.18 14.17
CA GLN A 210 -8.99 -8.30 13.50
C GLN A 210 -9.49 -9.33 14.52
N GLU A 211 -8.64 -9.79 15.45
CA GLU A 211 -8.98 -10.76 16.49
C GLU A 211 -10.11 -10.28 17.42
N LEU A 212 -10.04 -9.01 17.84
CA LEU A 212 -11.07 -8.40 18.70
C LEU A 212 -12.46 -8.37 18.03
N ASN A 213 -12.50 -8.34 16.70
CA ASN A 213 -13.73 -8.20 15.91
C ASN A 213 -14.07 -9.43 15.05
N TRP A 214 -13.43 -10.57 15.26
CA TRP A 214 -13.65 -11.80 14.48
C TRP A 214 -13.41 -11.64 12.98
N LEU A 215 -12.59 -10.65 12.58
CA LEU A 215 -12.33 -10.33 11.20
C LEU A 215 -11.11 -11.11 10.67
N LYS A 216 -11.18 -11.51 9.40
CA LYS A 216 -10.06 -12.10 8.64
C LYS A 216 -9.40 -11.03 7.79
N LYS A 217 -8.19 -11.31 7.29
CA LYS A 217 -7.35 -10.39 6.49
C LYS A 217 -8.10 -9.70 5.34
N ASN A 218 -9.05 -10.40 4.71
CA ASN A 218 -9.78 -9.90 3.52
C ASN A 218 -11.20 -9.41 3.85
N ASN A 219 -11.56 -9.31 5.13
CA ASN A 219 -12.85 -8.78 5.52
C ASN A 219 -12.80 -7.25 5.46
N VAL A 220 -13.86 -6.67 4.91
CA VAL A 220 -14.09 -5.22 4.88
C VAL A 220 -15.36 -4.95 5.68
N PRO A 221 -15.28 -4.33 6.86
CA PRO A 221 -16.46 -3.97 7.63
C PRO A 221 -17.33 -2.97 6.88
N ALA A 222 -18.64 -3.04 7.04
CA ALA A 222 -19.53 -2.05 6.45
C ALA A 222 -19.38 -0.69 7.15
N VAL A 223 -19.65 0.37 6.40
CA VAL A 223 -19.68 1.73 6.93
C VAL A 223 -20.74 1.82 8.03
N GLY A 224 -20.41 2.49 9.13
CA GLY A 224 -21.28 2.63 10.30
C GLY A 224 -21.17 1.49 11.32
N GLU A 225 -20.43 0.41 11.02
CA GLU A 225 -20.19 -0.65 12.01
C GLU A 225 -19.22 -0.20 13.09
N LYS A 226 -19.44 -0.69 14.31
CA LYS A 226 -18.59 -0.43 15.48
C LYS A 226 -17.55 -1.55 15.61
N LEU A 227 -16.27 -1.17 15.54
CA LEU A 227 -15.17 -2.08 15.81
C LEU A 227 -14.68 -1.93 17.23
N SER A 228 -14.68 -3.01 18.00
CA SER A 228 -14.11 -3.05 19.35
C SER A 228 -12.60 -2.83 19.32
N LEU A 229 -12.11 -1.96 20.21
CA LEU A 229 -10.68 -1.65 20.32
C LEU A 229 -10.04 -2.16 21.62
N LYS A 230 -10.83 -2.49 22.66
CA LYS A 230 -10.32 -2.96 23.97
C LYS A 230 -10.70 -4.40 24.26
N ALA A 231 -11.97 -4.72 24.21
CA ALA A 231 -12.49 -6.04 24.51
C ALA A 231 -12.89 -6.79 23.24
N LYS A 232 -12.93 -8.12 23.32
CA LYS A 232 -13.39 -8.92 22.21
C LYS A 232 -14.87 -8.67 21.96
N SER A 233 -15.26 -8.39 20.73
CA SER A 233 -16.65 -8.20 20.33
C SER A 233 -17.45 -9.48 20.54
N THR A 234 -18.72 -9.34 20.88
CA THR A 234 -19.65 -10.47 21.03
C THR A 234 -20.02 -11.11 19.69
N SER A 235 -19.90 -10.37 18.59
CA SER A 235 -20.20 -10.83 17.23
C SER A 235 -19.31 -10.17 16.20
N MET A 236 -19.19 -10.77 15.03
CA MET A 236 -18.53 -10.17 13.88
C MET A 236 -19.38 -9.00 13.36
N PRO A 237 -18.77 -7.85 13.02
CA PRO A 237 -19.47 -6.74 12.39
C PRO A 237 -19.98 -7.14 11.00
N LYS A 238 -21.00 -6.45 10.51
CA LYS A 238 -21.47 -6.64 9.15
C LYS A 238 -20.35 -6.29 8.17
N LEU A 239 -20.22 -7.08 7.13
CA LEU A 239 -19.24 -6.84 6.09
C LEU A 239 -19.86 -6.04 4.94
N ALA A 240 -19.07 -5.21 4.31
CA ALA A 240 -19.46 -4.55 3.08
C ALA A 240 -19.76 -5.61 2.00
N LEU A 241 -20.84 -5.39 1.26
CA LEU A 241 -21.18 -6.26 0.14
C LEU A 241 -20.08 -6.15 -0.91
N LYS A 242 -19.49 -7.28 -1.28
CA LYS A 242 -18.66 -7.33 -2.48
C LYS A 242 -19.61 -7.16 -3.66
N GLU A 243 -19.57 -6.01 -4.32
CA GLU A 243 -20.22 -5.88 -5.61
C GLU A 243 -19.65 -6.96 -6.53
N LYS A 244 -20.50 -7.93 -6.87
CA LYS A 244 -20.21 -8.88 -7.94
C LYS A 244 -20.31 -8.08 -9.24
N TYR A 245 -19.19 -7.59 -9.76
CA TYR A 245 -19.13 -7.14 -11.14
C TYR A 245 -19.42 -8.35 -12.02
N SER A 246 -20.70 -8.52 -12.38
CA SER A 246 -21.10 -9.39 -13.46
C SER A 246 -20.63 -8.75 -14.75
N ILE A 247 -19.51 -9.20 -15.28
CA ILE A 247 -19.10 -8.87 -16.63
C ILE A 247 -20.10 -9.58 -17.56
N ASN A 248 -21.10 -8.84 -18.03
CA ASN A 248 -21.93 -9.28 -19.14
C ASN A 248 -21.04 -9.29 -20.39
N VAL A 249 -20.48 -10.45 -20.68
CA VAL A 249 -19.88 -10.72 -21.99
C VAL A 249 -21.03 -10.78 -22.99
N VAL A 250 -21.28 -9.66 -23.67
CA VAL A 250 -22.15 -9.65 -24.84
C VAL A 250 -21.38 -10.37 -25.94
N SER A 251 -21.67 -11.66 -26.11
CA SER A 251 -21.28 -12.44 -27.28
C SER A 251 -21.98 -11.85 -28.48
N LYS A 252 -21.28 -11.05 -29.29
CA LYS A 252 -21.69 -10.76 -30.64
C LYS A 252 -21.42 -11.99 -31.50
N THR A 253 -22.45 -12.80 -31.71
CA THR A 253 -22.53 -13.72 -32.81
C THR A 253 -22.62 -12.94 -34.12
N LYS A 254 -21.63 -13.11 -34.98
CA LYS A 254 -21.81 -13.20 -36.43
C LYS A 254 -20.60 -13.91 -37.04
#